data_99d48dcb99f4f2dbcb22968e95bfd0a2
#
_entry.id   99d48dcb99f4f2dbcb22968e95bfd0a2
#
_cell.length_a   1.000
_cell.length_b   1.000
_cell.length_c   1.000
_cell.angle_alpha   90.00
_cell.angle_beta   90.00
_cell.angle_gamma   90.00
#
_symmetry.space_group_name_H-M   'P 1'
#
loop_
_entity.id
_entity.type
_entity.pdbx_description
1 polymer ?
#
loop_
_entity_poly.entity_id
_entity_poly.type
_entity_poly.pdbx_seq_one_letter_code
_entity_poly.pdbx_strand_id
1 'polypeptide(L)'
;FTSIVEAGGLAPAQDELNISLSTISGHLTALEARLRLTLAQRGRAGFRLTPEGQSVYEEARRLFGAIDSFDVRMHALKQKMTGTLHLGITDNTISDPLCPLEKVLAKFADQAPEVTLEVVTRPPSELLRAILVGQIQIAIASFPRTALGLEYIPLYDEVQSFYCGVDHPLFSTSDEEIDVGIVREHKLVSRTYWGQRDLKIFESVEPRARVSDMEAEARLILSGRFLGYLPDHYAKQFVAQGRIRQIRPDLFRYKAVFQAACEPTERKRGLVSFFIKLLKSELNLKA
;
A
#
# COMPACT_ATOMS: atom_id res chain seq x y z
N PHE A 1 -19.25 -0.63 16.65
CA PHE A 1 -19.37 0.79 16.30
C PHE A 1 -18.31 1.21 15.28
N THR A 2 -17.04 0.99 15.55
CA THR A 2 -15.92 1.34 14.63
C THR A 2 -16.14 0.73 13.23
N SER A 3 -16.50 -0.54 13.14
CA SER A 3 -16.79 -1.22 11.87
C SER A 3 -17.97 -0.58 11.11
N ILE A 4 -18.98 -0.08 11.81
CA ILE A 4 -20.09 0.65 11.17
C ILE A 4 -19.60 1.96 10.55
N VAL A 5 -18.72 2.67 11.24
CA VAL A 5 -18.11 3.93 10.77
C VAL A 5 -17.24 3.69 9.54
N GLU A 6 -16.39 2.70 9.61
CA GLU A 6 -15.44 2.34 8.56
C GLU A 6 -16.11 1.79 7.30
N ALA A 7 -17.21 1.03 7.46
CA ALA A 7 -18.04 0.57 6.36
C ALA A 7 -18.96 1.67 5.78
N GLY A 8 -19.02 2.85 6.41
CA GLY A 8 -19.89 3.95 5.97
C GLY A 8 -21.37 3.79 6.32
N GLY A 9 -21.74 2.82 7.18
CA GLY A 9 -23.12 2.62 7.62
C GLY A 9 -23.43 1.22 8.11
N LEU A 10 -24.68 1.04 8.61
CA LEU A 10 -25.09 -0.23 9.21
C LEU A 10 -25.25 -1.36 8.16
N ALA A 11 -25.79 -1.05 6.98
CA ALA A 11 -26.02 -2.05 5.95
C ALA A 11 -24.69 -2.57 5.33
N PRO A 12 -23.75 -1.73 4.93
CA PRO A 12 -22.42 -2.20 4.50
C PRO A 12 -21.67 -2.98 5.60
N ALA A 13 -21.80 -2.60 6.87
CA ALA A 13 -21.19 -3.30 7.98
C ALA A 13 -21.75 -4.73 8.21
N GLN A 14 -22.97 -5.01 7.72
CA GLN A 14 -23.57 -6.33 7.81
C GLN A 14 -22.75 -7.38 7.06
N ASP A 15 -22.36 -7.07 5.84
CA ASP A 15 -21.58 -7.99 4.99
C ASP A 15 -20.19 -8.24 5.59
N GLU A 16 -19.60 -7.21 6.16
CA GLU A 16 -18.27 -7.29 6.77
C GLU A 16 -18.25 -8.08 8.08
N LEU A 17 -19.26 -7.85 8.94
CA LEU A 17 -19.34 -8.47 10.27
C LEU A 17 -20.03 -9.84 10.25
N ASN A 18 -20.69 -10.20 9.14
CA ASN A 18 -21.49 -11.43 9.00
C ASN A 18 -22.55 -11.60 10.11
N ILE A 19 -23.22 -10.51 10.50
CA ILE A 19 -24.31 -10.49 11.46
C ILE A 19 -25.49 -9.66 10.94
N SER A 20 -26.70 -9.91 11.45
CA SER A 20 -27.88 -9.24 10.94
C SER A 20 -27.90 -7.72 11.22
N LEU A 21 -28.53 -6.95 10.34
CA LEU A 21 -28.71 -5.51 10.50
C LEU A 21 -29.38 -5.14 11.82
N SER A 22 -30.36 -5.93 12.27
CA SER A 22 -31.03 -5.74 13.56
C SER A 22 -30.07 -5.90 14.73
N THR A 23 -29.16 -6.89 14.65
CA THR A 23 -28.13 -7.11 15.66
C THR A 23 -27.14 -5.95 15.71
N ILE A 24 -26.68 -5.47 14.55
CA ILE A 24 -25.76 -4.32 14.46
C ILE A 24 -26.42 -3.07 15.06
N SER A 25 -27.69 -2.81 14.69
CA SER A 25 -28.45 -1.67 15.23
C SER A 25 -28.65 -1.79 16.74
N GLY A 26 -28.95 -2.99 17.24
CA GLY A 26 -29.07 -3.27 18.67
C GLY A 26 -27.76 -3.01 19.44
N HIS A 27 -26.62 -3.45 18.92
CA HIS A 27 -25.31 -3.20 19.52
C HIS A 27 -24.95 -1.72 19.55
N LEU A 28 -25.25 -0.98 18.48
CA LEU A 28 -25.01 0.46 18.47
C LEU A 28 -25.90 1.18 19.49
N THR A 29 -27.19 0.84 19.57
CA THR A 29 -28.13 1.41 20.56
C THR A 29 -27.70 1.09 22.01
N ALA A 30 -27.24 -0.14 22.26
CA ALA A 30 -26.73 -0.52 23.57
C ALA A 30 -25.46 0.26 23.96
N LEU A 31 -24.56 0.51 23.01
CA LEU A 31 -23.36 1.33 23.23
C LEU A 31 -23.75 2.78 23.55
N GLU A 32 -24.65 3.38 22.75
CA GLU A 32 -25.16 4.75 22.97
C GLU A 32 -25.81 4.90 24.35
N ALA A 33 -26.62 3.92 24.72
CA ALA A 33 -27.25 3.90 26.06
C ALA A 33 -26.23 3.81 27.19
N ARG A 34 -25.21 2.97 27.03
CA ARG A 34 -24.14 2.78 28.01
C ARG A 34 -23.27 4.01 28.18
N LEU A 35 -22.94 4.69 27.08
CA LEU A 35 -22.17 5.93 27.09
C LEU A 35 -23.04 7.17 27.43
N ARG A 36 -24.36 7.05 27.34
CA ARG A 36 -25.33 8.16 27.44
C ARG A 36 -25.07 9.26 26.42
N LEU A 37 -24.65 8.84 25.21
CA LEU A 37 -24.34 9.71 24.09
C LEU A 37 -25.04 9.19 22.83
N THR A 38 -25.48 10.09 21.96
CA THR A 38 -25.90 9.73 20.62
C THR A 38 -24.66 9.78 19.72
N LEU A 39 -24.24 8.63 19.16
CA LEU A 39 -22.99 8.53 18.39
C LEU A 39 -23.23 8.74 16.89
N ALA A 40 -24.43 8.41 16.40
CA ALA A 40 -24.74 8.53 14.98
C ALA A 40 -26.18 8.91 14.71
N GLN A 41 -26.37 9.74 13.70
CA GLN A 41 -27.66 10.00 13.09
C GLN A 41 -27.96 8.94 12.04
N ARG A 42 -29.17 8.34 12.10
CA ARG A 42 -29.65 7.26 11.23
C ARG A 42 -30.97 7.69 10.62
N GLY A 43 -31.17 7.45 9.36
CA GLY A 43 -32.43 7.77 8.70
C GLY A 43 -32.33 7.81 7.17
N ARG A 44 -33.35 8.38 6.53
CA ARG A 44 -33.41 8.50 5.06
C ARG A 44 -32.23 9.28 4.45
N ALA A 45 -31.56 10.11 5.26
CA ALA A 45 -30.37 10.88 4.85
C ALA A 45 -29.05 10.09 4.98
N GLY A 46 -29.11 8.82 5.37
CA GLY A 46 -27.94 7.94 5.54
C GLY A 46 -27.41 7.90 6.99
N PHE A 47 -26.19 7.40 7.12
CA PHE A 47 -25.43 7.29 8.38
C PHE A 47 -24.44 8.44 8.49
N ARG A 48 -24.47 9.18 9.60
CA ARG A 48 -23.51 10.26 9.89
C ARG A 48 -23.16 10.25 11.37
N LEU A 49 -21.90 10.44 11.70
CA LEU A 49 -21.47 10.62 13.08
C LEU A 49 -21.94 11.96 13.65
N THR A 50 -22.23 11.96 14.94
CA THR A 50 -22.33 13.19 15.74
C THR A 50 -20.91 13.66 16.12
N PRO A 51 -20.71 14.90 16.61
CA PRO A 51 -19.42 15.33 17.16
C PRO A 51 -18.92 14.40 18.28
N GLU A 52 -19.84 13.96 19.16
CA GLU A 52 -19.55 12.99 20.22
C GLU A 52 -19.19 11.62 19.62
N GLY A 53 -19.88 11.19 18.57
CA GLY A 53 -19.57 9.96 17.84
C GLY A 53 -18.19 9.98 17.20
N GLN A 54 -17.78 11.11 16.65
CA GLN A 54 -16.44 11.28 16.10
C GLN A 54 -15.37 11.15 17.19
N SER A 55 -15.57 11.81 18.32
CA SER A 55 -14.64 11.73 19.47
C SER A 55 -14.54 10.31 20.02
N VAL A 56 -15.70 9.62 20.19
CA VAL A 56 -15.72 8.22 20.65
C VAL A 56 -15.05 7.29 19.63
N TYR A 57 -15.18 7.54 18.34
CA TYR A 57 -14.50 6.77 17.29
C TYR A 57 -12.98 6.90 17.38
N GLU A 58 -12.47 8.12 17.55
CA GLU A 58 -11.04 8.38 17.69
C GLU A 58 -10.45 7.72 18.94
N GLU A 59 -11.14 7.84 20.09
CA GLU A 59 -10.70 7.21 21.33
C GLU A 59 -10.80 5.67 21.26
N ALA A 60 -11.83 5.11 20.62
CA ALA A 60 -11.93 3.68 20.39
C ALA A 60 -10.76 3.16 19.53
N ARG A 61 -10.36 3.89 18.49
CA ARG A 61 -9.18 3.54 17.68
C ARG A 61 -7.89 3.57 18.50
N ARG A 62 -7.71 4.56 19.37
CA ARG A 62 -6.55 4.61 20.29
C ARG A 62 -6.54 3.42 21.25
N LEU A 63 -7.71 3.06 21.79
CA LEU A 63 -7.85 1.92 22.69
C LEU A 63 -7.50 0.60 22.00
N PHE A 64 -8.03 0.35 20.78
CA PHE A 64 -7.70 -0.85 20.02
C PHE A 64 -6.21 -0.91 19.67
N GLY A 65 -5.61 0.19 19.26
CA GLY A 65 -4.16 0.25 19.02
C GLY A 65 -3.32 -0.04 20.30
N ALA A 66 -3.82 0.35 21.48
CA ALA A 66 -3.17 0.02 22.75
C ALA A 66 -3.33 -1.46 23.12
N ILE A 67 -4.48 -2.07 22.82
CA ILE A 67 -4.72 -3.52 23.01
C ILE A 67 -3.82 -4.31 22.07
N ASP A 68 -3.74 -3.96 20.80
CA ASP A 68 -2.85 -4.60 19.83
C ASP A 68 -1.39 -4.51 20.29
N SER A 69 -0.98 -3.35 20.79
CA SER A 69 0.36 -3.14 21.33
C SER A 69 0.62 -3.97 22.62
N PHE A 70 -0.41 -4.19 23.43
CA PHE A 70 -0.35 -5.05 24.60
C PHE A 70 -0.20 -6.53 24.20
N ASP A 71 -1.02 -6.99 23.26
CA ASP A 71 -0.97 -8.36 22.75
C ASP A 71 0.39 -8.67 22.12
N VAL A 72 0.92 -7.74 21.33
CA VAL A 72 2.27 -7.83 20.76
C VAL A 72 3.32 -7.98 21.88
N ARG A 73 3.26 -7.15 22.93
CA ARG A 73 4.18 -7.24 24.07
C ARG A 73 4.02 -8.53 24.87
N MET A 74 2.80 -9.03 25.03
CA MET A 74 2.54 -10.29 25.74
C MET A 74 3.04 -11.50 24.94
N HIS A 75 2.93 -11.47 23.60
CA HIS A 75 3.53 -12.49 22.75
C HIS A 75 5.07 -12.47 22.82
N ALA A 76 5.67 -11.28 22.88
CA ALA A 76 7.12 -11.12 23.07
C ALA A 76 7.60 -11.65 24.42
N LEU A 77 6.81 -11.49 25.50
CA LEU A 77 7.13 -12.01 26.83
C LEU A 77 6.97 -13.54 26.94
N LYS A 78 6.08 -14.14 26.16
CA LYS A 78 5.81 -15.59 26.20
C LYS A 78 6.78 -16.44 25.43
N GLN A 79 7.43 -15.89 24.42
CA GLN A 79 8.49 -16.55 23.66
C GLN A 79 9.59 -15.51 23.40
N LYS A 80 10.82 -15.80 23.88
CA LYS A 80 12.01 -15.10 23.36
C LYS A 80 12.04 -15.33 21.85
N MET A 81 11.63 -14.30 21.09
CA MET A 81 11.74 -14.35 19.63
C MET A 81 13.23 -14.30 19.31
N THR A 82 13.72 -15.35 18.70
CA THR A 82 15.11 -15.49 18.24
C THR A 82 15.12 -15.97 16.79
N GLY A 83 16.26 -15.90 16.15
CA GLY A 83 16.45 -16.34 14.77
C GLY A 83 16.59 -15.19 13.80
N THR A 84 16.28 -15.42 12.52
CA THR A 84 16.44 -14.43 11.46
C THR A 84 15.12 -14.22 10.74
N LEU A 85 14.71 -12.95 10.53
CA LEU A 85 13.64 -12.57 9.64
C LEU A 85 14.25 -12.10 8.31
N HIS A 86 14.00 -12.85 7.24
CA HIS A 86 14.41 -12.49 5.89
C HIS A 86 13.27 -11.72 5.21
N LEU A 87 13.45 -10.41 5.06
CA LEU A 87 12.48 -9.46 4.49
C LEU A 87 12.92 -9.04 3.09
N GLY A 88 12.05 -9.18 2.12
CA GLY A 88 12.20 -8.61 0.78
C GLY A 88 11.39 -7.32 0.62
N ILE A 89 11.96 -6.30 0.01
CA ILE A 89 11.27 -5.06 -0.32
C ILE A 89 11.55 -4.68 -1.78
N THR A 90 10.62 -3.98 -2.42
CA THR A 90 10.93 -3.32 -3.69
C THR A 90 11.66 -2.00 -3.45
N ASP A 91 12.30 -1.48 -4.49
CA ASP A 91 13.00 -0.19 -4.46
C ASP A 91 12.03 1.01 -4.29
N ASN A 92 12.60 2.17 -3.99
CA ASN A 92 11.93 3.50 -3.89
C ASN A 92 10.79 3.64 -2.88
N THR A 93 10.59 2.70 -1.96
CA THR A 93 9.58 2.82 -0.91
C THR A 93 9.93 3.88 0.14
N ILE A 94 11.20 4.23 0.28
CA ILE A 94 11.69 5.19 1.31
C ILE A 94 11.15 6.61 1.15
N SER A 95 10.82 7.02 -0.08
CA SER A 95 10.24 8.34 -0.34
C SER A 95 8.71 8.37 -0.26
N ASP A 96 8.05 7.22 -0.05
CA ASP A 96 6.60 7.12 0.03
C ASP A 96 6.12 7.43 1.46
N PRO A 97 5.38 8.54 1.67
CA PRO A 97 4.86 8.89 2.99
C PRO A 97 3.80 7.90 3.51
N LEU A 98 3.24 7.06 2.63
CA LEU A 98 2.29 6.00 3.00
C LEU A 98 2.98 4.71 3.43
N CYS A 99 4.27 4.54 3.13
CA CYS A 99 5.04 3.37 3.55
C CYS A 99 5.53 3.54 4.99
N PRO A 100 5.05 2.75 5.96
CA PRO A 100 5.45 2.90 7.37
C PRO A 100 6.66 2.04 7.75
N LEU A 101 7.42 1.56 6.78
CA LEU A 101 8.38 0.48 6.99
C LEU A 101 9.45 0.82 8.03
N GLU A 102 9.95 2.08 8.05
CA GLU A 102 10.94 2.53 9.03
C GLU A 102 10.40 2.44 10.47
N LYS A 103 9.13 2.81 10.68
CA LYS A 103 8.48 2.73 11.99
C LYS A 103 8.26 1.27 12.41
N VAL A 104 7.88 0.43 11.44
CA VAL A 104 7.69 -1.01 11.67
C VAL A 104 9.01 -1.68 12.04
N LEU A 105 10.09 -1.37 11.31
CA LEU A 105 11.42 -1.91 11.58
C LEU A 105 11.94 -1.45 12.94
N ALA A 106 11.75 -0.19 13.32
CA ALA A 106 12.12 0.33 14.64
C ALA A 106 11.38 -0.43 15.74
N LYS A 107 10.04 -0.54 15.65
CA LYS A 107 9.24 -1.29 16.65
C LYS A 107 9.59 -2.76 16.70
N PHE A 108 9.89 -3.37 15.54
CA PHE A 108 10.32 -4.76 15.48
C PHE A 108 11.65 -4.98 16.19
N ALA A 109 12.64 -4.12 15.94
CA ALA A 109 13.94 -4.18 16.59
C ALA A 109 13.84 -4.00 18.12
N ASP A 110 12.99 -3.06 18.59
CA ASP A 110 12.76 -2.82 20.01
C ASP A 110 12.08 -4.01 20.71
N GLN A 111 11.15 -4.68 20.04
CA GLN A 111 10.30 -5.73 20.63
C GLN A 111 10.84 -7.15 20.39
N ALA A 112 11.77 -7.31 19.45
CA ALA A 112 12.42 -8.57 19.15
C ALA A 112 13.96 -8.40 19.04
N PRO A 113 14.64 -7.93 20.11
CA PRO A 113 16.05 -7.52 20.05
C PRO A 113 17.04 -8.69 19.80
N GLU A 114 16.61 -9.93 19.99
CA GLU A 114 17.42 -11.12 19.72
C GLU A 114 17.22 -11.67 18.29
N VAL A 115 16.40 -10.98 17.45
CA VAL A 115 16.15 -11.38 16.06
C VAL A 115 17.07 -10.61 15.12
N THR A 116 17.73 -11.33 14.22
CA THR A 116 18.48 -10.72 13.11
C THR A 116 17.52 -10.37 11.98
N LEU A 117 17.61 -9.15 11.46
CA LEU A 117 16.90 -8.72 10.27
C LEU A 117 17.84 -8.82 9.06
N GLU A 118 17.47 -9.61 8.07
CA GLU A 118 18.10 -9.63 6.76
C GLU A 118 17.14 -9.02 5.72
N VAL A 119 17.52 -7.86 5.19
CA VAL A 119 16.67 -7.10 4.26
C VAL A 119 17.31 -7.08 2.88
N VAL A 120 16.55 -7.49 1.87
CA VAL A 120 16.99 -7.46 0.47
C VAL A 120 16.05 -6.63 -0.37
N THR A 121 16.62 -5.87 -1.33
CA THR A 121 15.83 -5.12 -2.32
C THR A 121 15.91 -5.83 -3.65
N ARG A 122 14.74 -6.19 -4.23
CA ARG A 122 14.62 -6.87 -5.52
C ARG A 122 13.34 -6.47 -6.25
N PRO A 123 13.26 -6.66 -7.57
CA PRO A 123 12.02 -6.52 -8.33
C PRO A 123 10.92 -7.45 -7.81
N PRO A 124 9.62 -7.06 -7.89
CA PRO A 124 8.50 -7.82 -7.34
C PRO A 124 8.44 -9.29 -7.79
N SER A 125 8.74 -9.58 -9.06
CA SER A 125 8.77 -10.97 -9.58
C SER A 125 9.85 -11.84 -8.94
N GLU A 126 11.01 -11.26 -8.64
CA GLU A 126 12.10 -11.95 -7.95
C GLU A 126 11.79 -12.16 -6.47
N LEU A 127 11.11 -11.19 -5.83
CA LEU A 127 10.63 -11.33 -4.46
C LEU A 127 9.66 -12.50 -4.32
N LEU A 128 8.67 -12.64 -5.22
CA LEU A 128 7.75 -13.78 -5.20
C LEU A 128 8.50 -15.12 -5.37
N ARG A 129 9.46 -15.17 -6.30
CA ARG A 129 10.28 -16.36 -6.47
C ARG A 129 11.10 -16.67 -5.21
N ALA A 130 11.68 -15.63 -4.58
CA ALA A 130 12.49 -15.80 -3.37
C ALA A 130 11.67 -16.35 -2.19
N ILE A 131 10.38 -15.95 -2.05
CA ILE A 131 9.47 -16.57 -1.06
C ILE A 131 9.26 -18.05 -1.39
N LEU A 132 8.88 -18.37 -2.64
CA LEU A 132 8.56 -19.75 -3.05
C LEU A 132 9.72 -20.73 -2.90
N VAL A 133 10.98 -20.25 -2.94
CA VAL A 133 12.16 -21.08 -2.70
C VAL A 133 12.73 -20.95 -1.29
N GLY A 134 12.01 -20.28 -0.37
CA GLY A 134 12.38 -20.14 1.05
C GLY A 134 13.59 -19.26 1.32
N GLN A 135 14.00 -18.40 0.37
CA GLN A 135 15.10 -17.44 0.58
C GLN A 135 14.68 -16.23 1.43
N ILE A 136 13.43 -15.81 1.31
CA ILE A 136 12.82 -14.78 2.15
C ILE A 136 11.48 -15.29 2.67
N GLN A 137 11.04 -14.79 3.80
CA GLN A 137 9.82 -15.22 4.47
C GLN A 137 8.65 -14.30 4.16
N ILE A 138 8.90 -13.02 3.95
CA ILE A 138 7.89 -12.00 3.64
C ILE A 138 8.46 -10.99 2.64
N ALA A 139 7.63 -10.51 1.74
CA ALA A 139 7.98 -9.43 0.82
C ALA A 139 6.94 -8.31 0.82
N ILE A 140 7.43 -7.07 0.63
CA ILE A 140 6.59 -5.87 0.51
C ILE A 140 6.85 -5.23 -0.85
N ALA A 141 5.83 -5.21 -1.70
CA ALA A 141 5.87 -4.62 -3.04
C ALA A 141 4.47 -4.45 -3.63
N SER A 142 4.37 -3.79 -4.76
CA SER A 142 3.22 -3.93 -5.64
C SER A 142 3.43 -5.15 -6.55
N PHE A 143 2.52 -6.15 -6.44
CA PHE A 143 2.61 -7.40 -7.20
C PHE A 143 1.59 -7.40 -8.36
N PRO A 144 2.00 -7.01 -9.58
CA PRO A 144 1.09 -7.01 -10.73
C PRO A 144 0.68 -8.41 -11.17
N ARG A 145 1.43 -9.43 -10.75
CA ARG A 145 1.11 -10.86 -10.92
C ARG A 145 1.23 -11.53 -9.56
N THR A 146 0.29 -12.41 -9.26
CA THR A 146 0.30 -13.23 -8.04
C THR A 146 0.88 -14.61 -8.34
N ALA A 147 1.51 -15.21 -7.35
CA ALA A 147 1.96 -16.61 -7.38
C ALA A 147 1.00 -17.48 -6.58
N LEU A 148 0.71 -18.67 -7.08
CA LEU A 148 -0.07 -19.67 -6.33
C LEU A 148 0.67 -20.09 -5.06
N GLY A 149 -0.07 -20.34 -3.99
CA GLY A 149 0.49 -20.78 -2.71
C GLY A 149 0.94 -19.66 -1.79
N LEU A 150 0.84 -18.39 -2.20
CA LEU A 150 1.13 -17.24 -1.36
C LEU A 150 -0.14 -16.50 -0.94
N GLU A 151 -0.12 -15.92 0.24
CA GLU A 151 -1.13 -14.98 0.72
C GLU A 151 -0.66 -13.55 0.50
N TYR A 152 -1.61 -12.68 0.14
CA TYR A 152 -1.39 -11.26 -0.13
C TYR A 152 -2.23 -10.42 0.82
N ILE A 153 -1.58 -9.50 1.51
CA ILE A 153 -2.21 -8.59 2.47
C ILE A 153 -2.11 -7.19 1.88
N PRO A 154 -3.21 -6.57 1.44
CA PRO A 154 -3.20 -5.20 0.96
C PRO A 154 -2.74 -4.24 2.06
N LEU A 155 -1.90 -3.28 1.71
CA LEU A 155 -1.33 -2.30 2.62
C LEU A 155 -1.80 -0.88 2.29
N TYR A 156 -1.46 -0.36 1.13
CA TYR A 156 -1.81 0.99 0.67
C TYR A 156 -1.76 1.08 -0.86
N ASP A 157 -2.28 2.16 -1.41
CA ASP A 157 -2.23 2.48 -2.83
C ASP A 157 -1.14 3.51 -3.12
N GLU A 158 -0.22 3.17 -4.01
CA GLU A 158 0.79 4.07 -4.55
C GLU A 158 0.30 4.67 -5.87
N VAL A 159 0.38 5.97 -6.02
CA VAL A 159 -0.02 6.66 -7.25
C VAL A 159 1.13 6.69 -8.23
N GLN A 160 0.87 6.21 -9.44
CA GLN A 160 1.78 6.21 -10.58
C GLN A 160 1.30 7.20 -11.62
N SER A 161 2.14 8.14 -12.03
CA SER A 161 1.84 9.11 -13.08
C SER A 161 2.85 9.01 -14.21
N PHE A 162 2.48 9.56 -15.37
CA PHE A 162 3.27 9.51 -16.59
C PHE A 162 4.12 10.77 -16.75
N TYR A 163 5.38 10.61 -17.11
CA TYR A 163 6.37 11.70 -17.10
C TYR A 163 7.18 11.77 -18.38
N CYS A 164 7.65 12.99 -18.70
CA CYS A 164 8.70 13.26 -19.68
C CYS A 164 9.83 14.09 -19.07
N GLY A 165 11.03 13.95 -19.61
CA GLY A 165 12.19 14.79 -19.26
C GLY A 165 12.16 16.14 -19.95
N VAL A 166 12.90 17.13 -19.43
CA VAL A 166 12.97 18.52 -19.91
C VAL A 166 13.35 18.63 -21.40
N ASP A 167 14.22 17.74 -21.90
CA ASP A 167 14.67 17.73 -23.29
C ASP A 167 13.78 16.87 -24.21
N HIS A 168 12.61 16.44 -23.74
CA HIS A 168 11.64 15.70 -24.54
C HIS A 168 10.71 16.66 -25.29
N PRO A 169 10.35 16.39 -26.58
CA PRO A 169 9.47 17.29 -27.34
C PRO A 169 8.15 17.64 -26.62
N LEU A 170 7.55 16.66 -25.93
CA LEU A 170 6.30 16.88 -25.21
C LEU A 170 6.45 17.71 -23.93
N PHE A 171 7.66 18.07 -23.52
CA PHE A 171 7.84 18.87 -22.29
C PHE A 171 7.21 20.25 -22.39
N SER A 172 7.23 20.87 -23.57
CA SER A 172 6.66 22.21 -23.82
C SER A 172 5.26 22.16 -24.49
N THR A 173 4.77 20.96 -24.81
CA THR A 173 3.45 20.77 -25.42
C THR A 173 2.36 20.88 -24.35
N SER A 174 1.25 21.55 -24.65
CA SER A 174 0.14 21.65 -23.70
C SER A 174 -0.52 20.27 -23.47
N ASP A 175 -1.04 20.05 -22.27
CA ASP A 175 -1.65 18.75 -21.94
C ASP A 175 -2.89 18.46 -22.80
N GLU A 176 -3.64 19.47 -23.20
CA GLU A 176 -4.81 19.35 -24.06
C GLU A 176 -4.48 18.84 -25.49
N GLU A 177 -3.26 19.08 -25.94
CA GLU A 177 -2.77 18.63 -27.24
C GLU A 177 -2.21 17.19 -27.19
N ILE A 178 -2.01 16.62 -25.99
CA ILE A 178 -1.41 15.30 -25.83
C ILE A 178 -2.51 14.26 -25.62
N ASP A 179 -2.65 13.34 -26.56
CA ASP A 179 -3.52 12.18 -26.47
C ASP A 179 -2.72 10.86 -26.55
N VAL A 180 -3.43 9.73 -26.54
CA VAL A 180 -2.84 8.39 -26.65
C VAL A 180 -2.10 8.22 -27.99
N GLY A 181 -2.62 8.80 -29.08
CA GLY A 181 -2.03 8.71 -30.42
C GLY A 181 -0.64 9.35 -30.46
N ILE A 182 -0.53 10.57 -29.95
CA ILE A 182 0.74 11.31 -29.87
C ILE A 182 1.75 10.58 -29.00
N VAL A 183 1.33 10.08 -27.83
CA VAL A 183 2.25 9.33 -26.94
C VAL A 183 2.83 8.09 -27.63
N ARG A 184 2.04 7.39 -28.48
CA ARG A 184 2.47 6.20 -29.23
C ARG A 184 3.56 6.46 -30.26
N GLU A 185 3.74 7.68 -30.72
CA GLU A 185 4.79 8.08 -31.67
C GLU A 185 6.16 8.20 -31.00
N HIS A 186 6.19 8.20 -29.64
CA HIS A 186 7.41 8.35 -28.86
C HIS A 186 7.93 7.02 -28.29
N LYS A 187 9.17 7.05 -27.81
CA LYS A 187 9.81 5.90 -27.17
C LYS A 187 9.29 5.76 -25.74
N LEU A 188 8.69 4.61 -25.44
CA LEU A 188 8.22 4.28 -24.09
C LEU A 188 9.22 3.37 -23.38
N VAL A 189 9.35 3.54 -22.08
CA VAL A 189 9.99 2.59 -21.18
C VAL A 189 8.93 1.81 -20.42
N SER A 190 9.18 0.53 -20.15
CA SER A 190 8.31 -0.35 -19.38
C SER A 190 9.10 -1.18 -18.38
N ARG A 191 8.48 -1.48 -17.26
CA ARG A 191 9.04 -2.36 -16.23
C ARG A 191 8.83 -3.83 -16.59
N THR A 192 9.89 -4.61 -16.55
CA THR A 192 9.87 -6.04 -16.93
C THR A 192 8.88 -6.86 -16.12
N TYR A 193 8.74 -6.56 -14.82
CA TYR A 193 7.85 -7.27 -13.90
C TYR A 193 6.37 -6.90 -14.05
N TRP A 194 6.04 -5.78 -14.71
CA TRP A 194 4.66 -5.39 -15.01
C TRP A 194 4.09 -6.08 -16.25
N GLY A 195 4.95 -6.67 -17.10
CA GLY A 195 4.53 -7.34 -18.32
C GLY A 195 3.69 -6.43 -19.23
N GLN A 196 4.12 -5.18 -19.40
CA GLN A 196 3.48 -4.12 -20.18
C GLN A 196 2.11 -3.66 -19.66
N ARG A 197 1.70 -4.04 -18.43
CA ARG A 197 0.42 -3.58 -17.87
C ARG A 197 0.40 -2.07 -17.60
N ASP A 198 1.55 -1.49 -17.32
CA ASP A 198 1.78 -0.05 -17.19
C ASP A 198 1.52 0.70 -18.50
N LEU A 199 1.76 0.05 -19.65
CA LEU A 199 1.53 0.64 -20.98
C LEU A 199 0.18 0.25 -21.61
N LYS A 200 -0.69 -0.45 -20.86
CA LYS A 200 -1.96 -0.98 -21.42
C LYS A 200 -2.85 0.11 -22.02
N ILE A 201 -2.84 1.32 -21.45
CA ILE A 201 -3.63 2.46 -21.95
C ILE A 201 -3.19 2.89 -23.35
N PHE A 202 -1.93 2.65 -23.71
CA PHE A 202 -1.39 3.01 -25.02
C PHE A 202 -1.57 1.90 -26.05
N GLU A 203 -2.38 0.88 -25.77
CA GLU A 203 -2.70 -0.25 -26.68
C GLU A 203 -1.44 -0.86 -27.33
N SER A 204 -1.15 -2.06 -27.24
CA SER A 204 -0.12 -2.85 -27.95
C SER A 204 1.18 -2.13 -28.39
N VAL A 205 1.58 -1.05 -27.72
CA VAL A 205 2.86 -0.37 -28.01
C VAL A 205 4.01 -1.19 -27.43
N GLU A 206 4.95 -1.59 -28.30
CA GLU A 206 6.18 -2.23 -27.84
C GLU A 206 7.12 -1.19 -27.24
N PRO A 207 7.50 -1.34 -25.95
CA PRO A 207 8.44 -0.42 -25.31
C PRO A 207 9.82 -0.50 -25.98
N ARG A 208 10.45 0.66 -26.16
CA ARG A 208 11.81 0.74 -26.71
C ARG A 208 12.91 0.55 -25.66
N ALA A 209 12.53 0.56 -24.38
CA ALA A 209 13.41 0.21 -23.27
C ALA A 209 12.62 -0.60 -22.22
N ARG A 210 13.32 -1.55 -21.59
CA ARG A 210 12.79 -2.34 -20.48
C ARG A 210 13.74 -2.26 -19.31
N VAL A 211 13.18 -2.03 -18.11
CA VAL A 211 13.96 -1.83 -16.88
C VAL A 211 13.46 -2.76 -15.77
N SER A 212 14.28 -3.01 -14.76
CA SER A 212 13.94 -3.85 -13.61
C SER A 212 13.66 -3.05 -12.33
N ASP A 213 13.98 -1.77 -12.33
CA ASP A 213 13.92 -0.89 -11.16
C ASP A 213 13.54 0.55 -11.53
N MET A 214 13.13 1.33 -10.51
CA MET A 214 12.67 2.70 -10.69
C MET A 214 13.80 3.69 -11.01
N GLU A 215 15.00 3.43 -10.53
CA GLU A 215 16.13 4.33 -10.82
C GLU A 215 16.48 4.28 -12.31
N ALA A 216 16.53 3.08 -12.90
CA ALA A 216 16.77 2.91 -14.33
C ALA A 216 15.64 3.56 -15.17
N GLU A 217 14.37 3.43 -14.74
CA GLU A 217 13.25 4.09 -15.41
C GLU A 217 13.37 5.61 -15.35
N ALA A 218 13.68 6.17 -14.18
CA ALA A 218 13.88 7.60 -14.01
C ALA A 218 15.04 8.14 -14.87
N ARG A 219 16.16 7.40 -14.99
CA ARG A 219 17.29 7.79 -15.85
C ARG A 219 16.89 7.89 -17.32
N LEU A 220 16.09 6.96 -17.81
CA LEU A 220 15.60 6.99 -19.19
C LEU A 220 14.65 8.19 -19.43
N ILE A 221 13.73 8.46 -18.50
CA ILE A 221 12.84 9.63 -18.57
C ILE A 221 13.65 10.92 -18.52
N LEU A 222 14.58 11.03 -17.57
CA LEU A 222 15.46 12.19 -17.40
C LEU A 222 16.38 12.44 -18.59
N SER A 223 16.65 11.41 -19.41
CA SER A 223 17.42 11.59 -20.64
C SER A 223 16.68 12.42 -21.71
N GLY A 224 15.39 12.72 -21.51
CA GLY A 224 14.56 13.43 -22.47
C GLY A 224 14.29 12.66 -23.77
N ARG A 225 14.46 11.33 -23.78
CA ARG A 225 14.26 10.50 -24.98
C ARG A 225 13.18 9.45 -24.80
N PHE A 226 12.71 9.24 -23.57
CA PHE A 226 11.71 8.24 -23.21
C PHE A 226 10.63 8.84 -22.34
N LEU A 227 9.43 8.29 -22.50
CA LEU A 227 8.28 8.53 -21.64
C LEU A 227 8.05 7.30 -20.76
N GLY A 228 7.62 7.47 -19.53
CA GLY A 228 7.38 6.35 -18.60
C GLY A 228 6.62 6.74 -17.35
N TYR A 229 6.29 5.74 -16.56
CA TYR A 229 5.59 5.90 -15.30
C TYR A 229 6.56 5.94 -14.12
N LEU A 230 6.36 6.90 -13.21
CA LEU A 230 7.04 6.94 -11.92
C LEU A 230 6.02 7.12 -10.79
N PRO A 231 6.31 6.59 -9.58
CA PRO A 231 5.57 6.97 -8.39
C PRO A 231 5.63 8.47 -8.15
N ASP A 232 4.49 9.10 -7.84
CA ASP A 232 4.42 10.55 -7.64
C ASP A 232 5.39 11.02 -6.54
N HIS A 233 5.50 10.27 -5.44
CA HIS A 233 6.41 10.61 -4.34
C HIS A 233 7.88 10.59 -4.77
N TYR A 234 8.28 9.64 -5.62
CA TYR A 234 9.65 9.53 -6.13
C TYR A 234 9.95 10.60 -7.19
N ALA A 235 9.01 10.84 -8.09
CA ALA A 235 9.11 11.86 -9.15
C ALA A 235 9.19 13.28 -8.60
N LYS A 236 8.59 13.54 -7.44
CA LYS A 236 8.46 14.89 -6.82
C LYS A 236 9.78 15.65 -6.77
N GLN A 237 10.88 14.99 -6.45
CA GLN A 237 12.21 15.62 -6.38
C GLN A 237 12.67 16.15 -7.75
N PHE A 238 12.41 15.41 -8.82
CA PHE A 238 12.82 15.80 -10.18
C PHE A 238 11.88 16.85 -10.76
N VAL A 239 10.60 16.81 -10.43
CA VAL A 239 9.61 17.84 -10.78
C VAL A 239 9.97 19.17 -10.12
N ALA A 240 10.33 19.16 -8.82
CA ALA A 240 10.76 20.35 -8.09
C ALA A 240 12.02 21.00 -8.68
N GLN A 241 12.88 20.21 -9.33
CA GLN A 241 14.08 20.68 -10.04
C GLN A 241 13.79 21.12 -11.49
N GLY A 242 12.56 21.01 -11.98
CA GLY A 242 12.19 21.31 -13.37
C GLY A 242 12.77 20.34 -14.40
N ARG A 243 13.24 19.16 -13.98
CA ARG A 243 13.90 18.17 -14.85
C ARG A 243 12.94 17.21 -15.55
N ILE A 244 11.77 16.99 -14.95
CA ILE A 244 10.67 16.23 -15.55
C ILE A 244 9.36 16.95 -15.31
N ARG A 245 8.36 16.68 -16.13
CA ARG A 245 6.97 17.08 -15.89
C ARG A 245 6.04 15.91 -16.03
N GLN A 246 4.93 15.95 -15.33
CA GLN A 246 3.81 15.06 -15.48
C GLN A 246 3.05 15.37 -16.79
N ILE A 247 2.61 14.34 -17.50
CA ILE A 247 1.82 14.44 -18.71
C ILE A 247 0.43 13.89 -18.44
N ARG A 248 -0.61 14.69 -18.79
CA ARG A 248 -2.02 14.28 -18.73
C ARG A 248 -2.37 13.49 -17.46
N PRO A 249 -2.24 14.08 -16.25
CA PRO A 249 -2.57 13.40 -15.01
C PRO A 249 -4.05 12.98 -14.90
N ASP A 250 -4.90 13.57 -15.74
CA ASP A 250 -6.31 13.21 -15.91
C ASP A 250 -6.51 11.88 -16.67
N LEU A 251 -5.60 11.54 -17.59
CA LEU A 251 -5.68 10.35 -18.44
C LEU A 251 -4.66 9.28 -18.05
N PHE A 252 -3.41 9.67 -17.77
CA PHE A 252 -2.28 8.76 -17.64
C PHE A 252 -1.86 8.61 -16.18
N ARG A 253 -2.78 8.12 -15.36
CA ARG A 253 -2.55 7.90 -13.93
C ARG A 253 -3.22 6.61 -13.48
N TYR A 254 -2.54 5.84 -12.65
CA TYR A 254 -3.12 4.65 -12.05
C TYR A 254 -2.61 4.44 -10.62
N LYS A 255 -3.26 3.54 -9.90
CA LYS A 255 -2.86 3.13 -8.57
C LYS A 255 -2.24 1.74 -8.61
N ALA A 256 -1.10 1.60 -7.96
CA ALA A 256 -0.42 0.34 -7.72
C ALA A 256 -0.68 -0.07 -6.26
N VAL A 257 -1.37 -1.19 -6.05
CA VAL A 257 -1.65 -1.69 -4.71
C VAL A 257 -0.39 -2.31 -4.13
N PHE A 258 0.15 -1.73 -3.07
CA PHE A 258 1.21 -2.33 -2.27
C PHE A 258 0.65 -3.39 -1.34
N GLN A 259 1.36 -4.50 -1.23
CA GLN A 259 0.93 -5.67 -0.48
C GLN A 259 2.12 -6.30 0.25
N ALA A 260 1.84 -6.94 1.38
CA ALA A 260 2.76 -7.92 1.95
C ALA A 260 2.39 -9.31 1.41
N ALA A 261 3.39 -10.05 0.94
CA ALA A 261 3.24 -11.42 0.45
C ALA A 261 4.06 -12.38 1.31
N CYS A 262 3.49 -13.51 1.71
CA CYS A 262 4.16 -14.57 2.45
C CYS A 262 3.46 -15.92 2.24
N GLU A 263 4.07 -17.02 2.71
CA GLU A 263 3.37 -18.30 2.77
C GLU A 263 2.25 -18.28 3.84
N PRO A 264 1.12 -19.00 3.63
CA PRO A 264 0.01 -19.06 4.58
C PRO A 264 0.39 -19.57 5.97
N THR A 265 1.37 -20.46 6.05
CA THR A 265 1.91 -21.02 7.29
C THR A 265 2.68 -20.00 8.10
N GLU A 266 3.51 -19.20 7.43
CA GLU A 266 4.29 -18.12 8.02
C GLU A 266 3.41 -16.98 8.55
N ARG A 267 2.32 -16.67 7.85
CA ARG A 267 1.36 -15.63 8.27
C ARG A 267 0.79 -15.86 9.67
N LYS A 268 0.64 -17.13 10.08
CA LYS A 268 -0.08 -17.49 11.31
C LYS A 268 0.83 -17.62 12.53
N ARG A 269 2.14 -17.73 12.37
CA ARG A 269 3.09 -18.04 13.46
C ARG A 269 4.43 -17.33 13.27
N GLY A 270 5.15 -17.19 14.40
CA GLY A 270 6.55 -16.74 14.41
C GLY A 270 6.76 -15.27 14.02
N LEU A 271 7.93 -15.00 13.46
CA LEU A 271 8.44 -13.66 13.18
C LEU A 271 7.62 -12.92 12.12
N VAL A 272 7.17 -13.63 11.07
CA VAL A 272 6.36 -13.06 9.99
C VAL A 272 5.02 -12.58 10.52
N SER A 273 4.34 -13.41 11.33
CA SER A 273 3.06 -13.02 11.94
C SER A 273 3.21 -11.78 12.82
N PHE A 274 4.28 -11.71 13.57
CA PHE A 274 4.59 -10.55 14.41
C PHE A 274 4.87 -9.30 13.59
N PHE A 275 5.68 -9.42 12.53
CA PHE A 275 5.97 -8.32 11.61
C PHE A 275 4.72 -7.80 10.91
N ILE A 276 3.84 -8.70 10.44
CA ILE A 276 2.57 -8.32 9.81
C ILE A 276 1.65 -7.58 10.79
N LYS A 277 1.61 -7.98 12.07
CA LYS A 277 0.84 -7.25 13.09
C LYS A 277 1.33 -5.82 13.26
N LEU A 278 2.64 -5.62 13.28
CA LEU A 278 3.23 -4.28 13.34
C LEU A 278 2.90 -3.45 12.09
N LEU A 279 3.00 -4.04 10.89
CA LEU A 279 2.61 -3.40 9.63
C LEU A 279 1.15 -2.94 9.66
N LYS A 280 0.23 -3.82 10.06
CA LYS A 280 -1.18 -3.50 10.16
C LYS A 280 -1.46 -2.40 11.19
N SER A 281 -0.79 -2.45 12.34
CA SER A 281 -0.91 -1.43 13.39
C SER A 281 -0.47 -0.05 12.89
N GLU A 282 0.67 0.05 12.17
CA GLU A 282 1.16 1.32 11.65
C GLU A 282 0.26 1.90 10.54
N LEU A 283 -0.32 1.04 9.72
CA LEU A 283 -1.24 1.43 8.65
C LEU A 283 -2.69 1.59 9.11
N ASN A 284 -2.98 1.34 10.40
CA ASN A 284 -4.33 1.30 10.95
C ASN A 284 -5.27 0.34 10.20
N LEU A 285 -4.72 -0.76 9.67
CA LEU A 285 -5.49 -1.81 9.02
C LEU A 285 -6.08 -2.77 10.06
N LYS A 286 -7.24 -3.35 9.74
CA LYS A 286 -7.88 -4.35 10.61
C LYS A 286 -6.96 -5.57 10.81
N ALA A 287 -6.98 -6.10 12.03
CA ALA A 287 -6.20 -7.28 12.43
C ALA A 287 -6.61 -8.54 11.67
#